data_2f3b2d617a42d20f0d2f8f5e8e2807d0
#
_entry.id   2f3b2d617a42d20f0d2f8f5e8e2807d0
#
_cell.length_a   1.000
_cell.length_b   1.000
_cell.length_c   1.000
_cell.angle_alpha   90.00
_cell.angle_beta   90.00
_cell.angle_gamma   90.00
#
_symmetry.space_group_name_H-M   'P 1'
#
loop_
_entity.id
_entity.type
_entity.pdbx_description
1 polymer ?
#
loop_
_entity_poly.entity_id
_entity_poly.type
_entity_poly.pdbx_seq_one_letter_code
_entity_poly.pdbx_strand_id
1 'polypeptide(L)'
;AQGLLAGYKYEHVGVFHAGKEPRSNLGDWAAYHVPSPEDARGYWVHAAKDREMARRADFGMMIWDGASSGTAVNVLRLAMANKPCVIYDLARGSMATTYNVEDWRAMLHHAGLDIRRQAEACMTPDERLALPG
;
A
#
# COMPACT_ATOMS: atom_id res chain seq x y z
N ALA A 1 -7.23 -14.63 -0.47
CA ALA A 1 -7.90 -13.58 -1.27
C ALA A 1 -8.61 -14.16 -2.49
N GLN A 2 -7.97 -15.06 -3.21
CA GLN A 2 -8.57 -15.65 -4.41
C GLN A 2 -9.86 -16.43 -4.11
N GLY A 3 -9.93 -17.17 -3.00
CA GLY A 3 -11.13 -17.88 -2.60
C GLY A 3 -12.32 -16.96 -2.32
N LEU A 4 -12.06 -15.79 -1.73
CA LEU A 4 -13.09 -14.76 -1.51
C LEU A 4 -13.56 -14.15 -2.83
N LEU A 5 -12.63 -13.94 -3.78
CA LEU A 5 -12.90 -13.31 -5.05
C LEU A 5 -13.66 -14.22 -6.02
N ALA A 6 -13.48 -15.53 -5.92
CA ALA A 6 -14.07 -16.49 -6.86
C ALA A 6 -15.62 -16.48 -6.87
N GLY A 7 -16.27 -16.08 -5.79
CA GLY A 7 -17.73 -15.97 -5.67
C GLY A 7 -18.32 -14.65 -6.18
N TYR A 8 -17.50 -13.69 -6.58
CA TYR A 8 -17.94 -12.36 -7.01
C TYR A 8 -17.74 -12.16 -8.51
N LYS A 9 -18.64 -11.39 -9.13
CA LYS A 9 -18.46 -10.92 -10.50
C LYS A 9 -17.71 -9.60 -10.49
N TYR A 10 -16.54 -9.57 -11.15
CA TYR A 10 -15.73 -8.37 -11.29
C TYR A 10 -15.72 -7.94 -12.76
N GLU A 11 -16.05 -6.69 -12.99
CA GLU A 11 -15.94 -6.10 -14.32
C GLU A 11 -14.47 -5.77 -14.66
N HIS A 12 -13.71 -5.33 -13.65
CA HIS A 12 -12.33 -4.92 -13.82
C HIS A 12 -11.45 -5.36 -12.65
N VAL A 13 -10.63 -6.38 -12.89
CA VAL A 13 -9.58 -6.80 -11.98
C VAL A 13 -8.26 -6.66 -12.71
N GLY A 14 -7.30 -5.99 -12.09
CA GLY A 14 -5.97 -5.80 -12.67
C GLY A 14 -4.87 -6.15 -11.69
N VAL A 15 -3.78 -6.66 -12.21
CA VAL A 15 -2.56 -6.93 -11.45
C VAL A 15 -1.48 -5.97 -11.91
N PHE A 16 -0.98 -5.17 -10.98
CA PHE A 16 0.07 -4.19 -11.27
C PHE A 16 1.44 -4.76 -10.94
N HIS A 17 2.41 -4.55 -11.82
CA HIS A 17 3.76 -5.07 -11.60
C HIS A 17 4.83 -4.11 -12.12
N ALA A 18 6.00 -4.15 -11.49
CA ALA A 18 7.15 -3.33 -11.84
C ALA A 18 8.17 -4.08 -12.70
N GLY A 19 8.27 -5.39 -12.55
CA GLY A 19 9.17 -6.25 -13.33
C GLY A 19 8.62 -6.63 -14.69
N LYS A 20 9.22 -7.62 -15.33
CA LYS A 20 8.77 -8.11 -16.64
C LYS A 20 7.40 -8.79 -16.54
N GLU A 21 7.14 -9.47 -15.42
CA GLU A 21 5.93 -10.24 -15.18
C GLU A 21 5.44 -10.01 -13.75
N PRO A 22 4.14 -10.17 -13.49
CA PRO A 22 3.62 -10.18 -12.13
C PRO A 22 4.26 -11.31 -11.31
N ARG A 23 4.52 -11.08 -10.03
CA ARG A 23 5.01 -12.14 -9.13
C ARG A 23 3.98 -13.25 -8.96
N SER A 24 2.69 -12.88 -8.99
CA SER A 24 1.60 -13.82 -8.85
C SER A 24 0.37 -13.25 -9.56
N ASN A 25 -0.25 -14.08 -10.38
CA ASN A 25 -1.50 -13.73 -11.06
C ASN A 25 -2.38 -14.99 -11.16
N LEU A 26 -2.82 -15.46 -9.99
CA LEU A 26 -3.54 -16.72 -9.86
C LEU A 26 -4.90 -16.73 -10.59
N GLY A 27 -5.47 -15.57 -10.82
CA GLY A 27 -6.75 -15.44 -11.53
C GLY A 27 -6.59 -15.17 -13.02
N ASP A 28 -5.37 -15.17 -13.53
CA ASP A 28 -5.07 -14.81 -14.93
C ASP A 28 -5.74 -13.49 -15.34
N TRP A 29 -5.69 -12.51 -14.44
CA TRP A 29 -6.28 -11.19 -14.65
C TRP A 29 -5.38 -10.32 -15.54
N ALA A 30 -5.94 -9.26 -16.09
CA ALA A 30 -5.17 -8.28 -16.86
C ALA A 30 -3.98 -7.75 -16.06
N ALA A 31 -2.79 -7.77 -16.66
CA ALA A 31 -1.57 -7.29 -16.05
C ALA A 31 -1.21 -5.90 -16.58
N TYR A 32 -0.84 -5.01 -15.67
CA TYR A 32 -0.45 -3.64 -15.98
C TYR A 32 0.98 -3.38 -15.52
N HIS A 33 1.86 -3.12 -16.47
CA HIS A 33 3.25 -2.77 -16.17
C HIS A 33 3.37 -1.30 -15.84
N VAL A 34 3.93 -1.01 -14.66
CA VAL A 34 4.26 0.34 -14.23
C VAL A 34 5.77 0.44 -14.11
N PRO A 35 6.45 1.09 -15.05
CA PRO A 35 7.91 1.14 -15.05
C PRO A 35 8.42 1.98 -13.87
N SER A 36 9.52 1.51 -13.27
CA SER A 36 10.28 2.27 -12.29
C SER A 36 11.39 3.06 -12.98
N PRO A 37 11.92 4.13 -12.33
CA PRO A 37 13.10 4.82 -12.85
C PRO A 37 14.28 3.86 -13.06
N GLU A 38 15.12 4.10 -14.08
CA GLU A 38 16.24 3.22 -14.43
C GLU A 38 17.26 3.06 -13.29
N ASP A 39 17.42 4.08 -12.47
CA ASP A 39 18.32 4.09 -11.32
C ASP A 39 17.69 3.57 -10.02
N ALA A 40 16.43 3.16 -10.06
CA ALA A 40 15.73 2.66 -8.88
C ALA A 40 16.34 1.34 -8.38
N ARG A 41 16.47 1.24 -7.07
CA ARG A 41 16.99 0.05 -6.38
C ARG A 41 16.12 -0.29 -5.17
N GLY A 42 16.08 -1.58 -4.82
CA GLY A 42 15.38 -2.06 -3.64
C GLY A 42 13.90 -1.71 -3.65
N TYR A 43 13.42 -1.12 -2.57
CA TYR A 43 12.03 -0.68 -2.42
C TYR A 43 11.55 0.18 -3.60
N TRP A 44 12.41 1.07 -4.12
CA TRP A 44 12.03 2.04 -5.15
C TRP A 44 11.70 1.40 -6.51
N VAL A 45 12.15 0.17 -6.75
CA VAL A 45 11.75 -0.59 -7.94
C VAL A 45 10.23 -0.79 -8.00
N HIS A 46 9.60 -0.96 -6.84
CA HIS A 46 8.16 -1.21 -6.73
C HIS A 46 7.35 0.02 -6.37
N ALA A 47 8.00 1.10 -5.94
CA ALA A 47 7.30 2.28 -5.42
C ALA A 47 6.40 2.97 -6.46
N ALA A 48 6.83 3.04 -7.72
CA ALA A 48 6.02 3.64 -8.78
C ALA A 48 4.72 2.88 -9.02
N LYS A 49 4.79 1.56 -9.01
CA LYS A 49 3.62 0.67 -9.11
C LYS A 49 2.66 0.91 -7.94
N ASP A 50 3.18 0.96 -6.73
CA ASP A 50 2.37 1.13 -5.52
C ASP A 50 1.67 2.50 -5.51
N ARG A 51 2.37 3.56 -5.94
CA ARG A 51 1.76 4.88 -6.10
C ARG A 51 0.64 4.90 -7.13
N GLU A 52 0.83 4.20 -8.25
CA GLU A 52 -0.20 4.11 -9.30
C GLU A 52 -1.44 3.35 -8.82
N MET A 53 -1.24 2.28 -8.06
CA MET A 53 -2.35 1.54 -7.44
C MET A 53 -3.14 2.45 -6.49
N ALA A 54 -2.45 3.20 -5.62
CA ALA A 54 -3.10 4.13 -4.70
C ALA A 54 -3.86 5.25 -5.43
N ARG A 55 -3.31 5.74 -6.55
CA ARG A 55 -3.96 6.76 -7.36
C ARG A 55 -5.26 6.27 -7.99
N ARG A 56 -5.28 5.04 -8.48
CA ARG A 56 -6.46 4.46 -9.14
C ARG A 56 -7.52 3.92 -8.19
N ALA A 57 -7.11 3.48 -7.01
CA ALA A 57 -8.02 2.89 -6.04
C ALA A 57 -9.00 3.93 -5.48
N ASP A 58 -10.20 3.50 -5.17
CA ASP A 58 -11.19 4.28 -4.43
C ASP A 58 -11.08 4.01 -2.92
N PHE A 59 -10.65 2.82 -2.56
CA PHE A 59 -10.37 2.39 -1.20
C PHE A 59 -9.34 1.29 -1.22
N GLY A 60 -8.77 0.95 -0.08
CA GLY A 60 -7.77 -0.10 0.05
C GLY A 60 -8.11 -1.14 1.12
N MET A 61 -7.51 -2.30 0.97
CA MET A 61 -7.46 -3.31 2.01
C MET A 61 -6.02 -3.82 2.09
N MET A 62 -5.45 -3.81 3.28
CA MET A 62 -4.09 -4.24 3.53
C MET A 62 -4.06 -5.30 4.61
N ILE A 63 -3.24 -6.31 4.41
CA ILE A 63 -2.86 -7.26 5.45
C ILE A 63 -1.46 -6.86 5.90
N TRP A 64 -1.32 -6.50 7.16
CA TRP A 64 -0.09 -5.93 7.70
C TRP A 64 0.45 -6.78 8.85
N ASP A 65 1.73 -7.04 8.83
CA ASP A 65 2.42 -7.79 9.89
C ASP A 65 2.78 -6.94 11.12
N GLY A 66 2.45 -5.65 11.11
CA GLY A 66 2.80 -4.71 12.16
C GLY A 66 4.23 -4.16 12.05
N ALA A 67 4.99 -4.58 11.05
CA ALA A 67 6.40 -4.23 10.88
C ALA A 67 6.77 -3.74 9.47
N SER A 68 6.04 -4.15 8.43
CA SER A 68 6.34 -3.78 7.05
C SER A 68 6.14 -2.29 6.80
N SER A 69 7.22 -1.58 6.55
CA SER A 69 7.21 -0.14 6.26
C SER A 69 6.59 0.17 4.89
N GLY A 70 6.80 -0.69 3.90
CA GLY A 70 6.21 -0.52 2.57
C GLY A 70 4.69 -0.54 2.61
N THR A 71 4.10 -1.49 3.34
CA THR A 71 2.65 -1.55 3.54
C THR A 71 2.14 -0.31 4.28
N ALA A 72 2.83 0.12 5.34
CA ALA A 72 2.47 1.32 6.10
C ALA A 72 2.45 2.58 5.20
N VAL A 73 3.42 2.71 4.29
CA VAL A 73 3.46 3.85 3.35
C VAL A 73 2.35 3.76 2.31
N ASN A 74 1.96 2.58 1.87
CA ASN A 74 0.83 2.41 0.96
C ASN A 74 -0.49 2.84 1.61
N VAL A 75 -0.67 2.55 2.90
CA VAL A 75 -1.80 3.07 3.68
C VAL A 75 -1.75 4.59 3.74
N LEU A 76 -0.57 5.18 3.96
CA LEU A 76 -0.40 6.63 3.98
C LEU A 76 -0.83 7.27 2.65
N ARG A 77 -0.45 6.69 1.53
CA ARG A 77 -0.81 7.22 0.20
C ARG A 77 -2.32 7.32 0.01
N LEU A 78 -3.05 6.31 0.47
CA LEU A 78 -4.51 6.35 0.48
C LEU A 78 -5.03 7.41 1.46
N ALA A 79 -4.46 7.47 2.65
CA ALA A 79 -4.85 8.45 3.68
C ALA A 79 -4.66 9.90 3.22
N MET A 80 -3.55 10.19 2.53
CA MET A 80 -3.28 11.51 1.96
C MET A 80 -4.32 11.93 0.92
N ALA A 81 -4.92 10.99 0.22
CA ALA A 81 -5.99 11.22 -0.73
C ALA A 81 -7.38 11.12 -0.10
N ASN A 82 -7.47 11.00 1.22
CA ASN A 82 -8.71 10.79 1.98
C ASN A 82 -9.53 9.58 1.50
N LYS A 83 -8.81 8.53 1.09
CA LYS A 83 -9.41 7.26 0.67
C LYS A 83 -9.40 6.27 1.83
N PRO A 84 -10.53 5.60 2.11
CA PRO A 84 -10.56 4.63 3.22
C PRO A 84 -9.65 3.44 2.95
N CYS A 85 -9.00 2.95 3.99
CA CYS A 85 -8.20 1.73 3.93
C CYS A 85 -8.50 0.87 5.15
N VAL A 86 -8.90 -0.37 4.92
CA VAL A 86 -9.07 -1.38 5.96
C VAL A 86 -7.74 -2.10 6.14
N ILE A 87 -7.23 -2.15 7.37
CA ILE A 87 -5.99 -2.81 7.70
C ILE A 87 -6.30 -3.98 8.65
N TYR A 88 -5.91 -5.18 8.25
CA TYR A 88 -5.87 -6.32 9.15
C TYR A 88 -4.46 -6.45 9.72
N ASP A 89 -4.32 -6.23 11.02
CA ASP A 89 -3.06 -6.31 11.73
C ASP A 89 -2.86 -7.74 12.22
N LEU A 90 -1.95 -8.48 11.59
CA LEU A 90 -1.65 -9.86 11.94
C LEU A 90 -1.02 -9.99 13.32
N ALA A 91 -0.22 -9.00 13.73
CA ALA A 91 0.45 -9.03 15.02
C ALA A 91 -0.55 -8.91 16.18
N ARG A 92 -1.62 -8.16 16.02
CA ARG A 92 -2.66 -7.93 17.04
C ARG A 92 -3.92 -8.77 16.82
N GLY A 93 -4.09 -9.36 15.63
CA GLY A 93 -5.30 -10.06 15.26
C GLY A 93 -6.54 -9.18 15.21
N SER A 94 -6.37 -7.91 14.85
CA SER A 94 -7.44 -6.92 14.83
C SER A 94 -7.54 -6.18 13.49
N MET A 95 -8.70 -5.61 13.21
CA MET A 95 -8.94 -4.78 12.04
C MET A 95 -9.10 -3.32 12.46
N ALA A 96 -8.57 -2.44 11.63
CA ALA A 96 -8.75 -0.99 11.77
C ALA A 96 -9.02 -0.38 10.40
N THR A 97 -9.62 0.80 10.38
CA THR A 97 -9.85 1.57 9.15
C THR A 97 -9.23 2.94 9.30
N THR A 98 -8.45 3.35 8.30
CA THR A 98 -7.92 4.70 8.21
C THR A 98 -8.67 5.48 7.14
N TYR A 99 -8.98 6.74 7.41
CA TYR A 99 -9.66 7.64 6.48
C TYR A 99 -8.80 8.85 6.11
N ASN A 100 -7.80 9.16 6.93
CA ASN A 100 -6.97 10.36 6.78
C ASN A 100 -5.60 10.17 7.42
N VAL A 101 -4.75 11.18 7.30
CA VAL A 101 -3.37 11.13 7.82
C VAL A 101 -3.34 11.03 9.35
N GLU A 102 -4.30 11.60 10.05
CA GLU A 102 -4.35 11.50 11.52
C GLU A 102 -4.60 10.05 11.96
N ASP A 103 -5.49 9.35 11.29
CA ASP A 103 -5.75 7.93 11.55
C ASP A 103 -4.49 7.09 11.30
N TRP A 104 -3.76 7.39 10.23
CA TRP A 104 -2.50 6.72 9.92
C TRP A 104 -1.45 6.96 11.00
N ARG A 105 -1.34 8.18 11.50
CA ARG A 105 -0.42 8.50 12.60
C ARG A 105 -0.76 7.73 13.87
N ALA A 106 -2.05 7.64 14.21
CA ALA A 106 -2.51 6.86 15.35
C ALA A 106 -2.15 5.39 15.20
N MET A 107 -2.30 4.83 13.99
CA MET A 107 -1.89 3.47 13.69
C MET A 107 -0.38 3.26 13.94
N LEU A 108 0.47 4.16 13.44
CA LEU A 108 1.91 4.08 13.63
C LEU A 108 2.36 4.33 15.06
N HIS A 109 1.63 5.13 15.79
CA HIS A 109 1.95 5.39 17.20
C HIS A 109 1.96 4.10 18.04
N HIS A 110 1.04 3.19 17.74
CA HIS A 110 0.98 1.88 18.39
C HIS A 110 2.05 0.89 17.88
N ALA A 111 2.60 1.12 16.70
CA ALA A 111 3.59 0.24 16.09
C ALA A 111 5.04 0.51 16.54
N GLY A 112 5.29 1.66 17.18
CA GLY A 112 6.61 2.00 17.71
C GLY A 112 7.42 2.95 16.82
N LEU A 113 8.46 3.52 17.40
CA LEU A 113 9.26 4.58 16.78
C LEU A 113 10.05 4.10 15.57
N ASP A 114 10.56 2.87 15.61
CA ASP A 114 11.41 2.34 14.54
C ASP A 114 10.63 2.16 13.23
N ILE A 115 9.38 1.73 13.31
CA ILE A 115 8.52 1.58 12.15
C ILE A 115 8.22 2.94 11.53
N ARG A 116 8.03 3.96 12.34
CA ARG A 116 7.84 5.33 11.85
C ARG A 116 9.04 5.80 11.04
N ARG A 117 10.26 5.60 11.55
CA ARG A 117 11.49 5.97 10.84
C ARG A 117 11.64 5.20 9.53
N GLN A 118 11.37 3.91 9.54
CA GLN A 118 11.42 3.08 8.34
C GLN A 118 10.38 3.50 7.30
N ALA A 119 9.18 3.85 7.74
CA ALA A 119 8.14 4.38 6.87
C ALA A 119 8.58 5.70 6.23
N GLU A 120 9.14 6.61 7.00
CA GLU A 120 9.68 7.88 6.49
C GLU A 120 10.77 7.66 5.44
N ALA A 121 11.60 6.63 5.59
CA ALA A 121 12.62 6.27 4.61
C ALA A 121 12.03 5.75 3.29
N CYS A 122 10.80 5.27 3.29
CA CYS A 122 10.08 4.80 2.10
C CYS A 122 9.23 5.89 1.43
N MET A 123 9.23 7.09 1.96
CA MET A 123 8.48 8.22 1.42
C MET A 123 9.30 9.02 0.41
N THR A 124 8.62 9.54 -0.60
CA THR A 124 9.22 10.57 -1.47
C THR A 124 9.38 11.88 -0.67
N PRO A 125 10.23 12.81 -1.12
CA PRO A 125 10.33 14.13 -0.48
C PRO A 125 8.97 14.85 -0.39
N ASP A 126 8.16 14.77 -1.42
CA ASP A 126 6.84 15.39 -1.45
C ASP A 126 5.89 14.78 -0.42
N GLU A 127 5.93 13.47 -0.29
CA GLU A 127 5.13 12.76 0.73
C GLU A 127 5.53 13.17 2.15
N ARG A 128 6.83 13.35 2.40
CA ARG A 128 7.33 13.83 3.70
C ARG A 128 6.86 15.27 4.00
N LEU A 129 6.90 16.13 3.00
CA LEU A 129 6.47 17.53 3.14
C LEU A 129 4.96 17.66 3.37
N ALA A 130 4.17 16.73 2.84
CA ALA A 130 2.73 16.71 3.02
C ALA A 130 2.31 16.26 4.41
N LEU A 131 3.20 15.62 5.16
CA LEU A 131 2.94 15.26 6.55
C LEU A 131 3.01 16.52 7.42
N PRO A 132 1.93 16.91 8.09
CA PRO A 132 2.00 18.05 9.01
C PRO A 132 2.92 17.70 10.18
N GLY A 133 3.85 18.54 10.40
CA GLY A 133 4.82 18.66 11.49
C GLY A 133 5.17 17.47 12.36
#